data_3cad48ee53bbf37bdc8e361a5b697b6e
#
_entry.id   3cad48ee53bbf37bdc8e361a5b697b6e
#
_cell.length_a   1.000
_cell.length_b   1.000
_cell.length_c   1.000
_cell.angle_alpha   90.00
_cell.angle_beta   90.00
_cell.angle_gamma   90.00
#
_symmetry.space_group_name_H-M   'P 1'
#
loop_
_entity.id
_entity.type
_entity.pdbx_description
1 polymer ?
#
loop_
_entity_poly.entity_id
_entity_poly.type
_entity_poly.pdbx_seq_one_letter_code
_entity_poly.pdbx_strand_id
1 'polypeptide(L)'
;MRSWRTAWTIARRDLSARFKGLRLLLVCLFLGVGALAAIGTLSGAIQRELAGRGRTILGGDVEVAVWQRAATPNETAAFARAGKLSGGMRLQAMARAGDLAAPIELKAVDTAWPLVGQLTLQDGRSAGAPPADSAWIAEGAAQRLGVKAGDSITIGSLSLRVGGIIASEPDRLGEGFTLGPVVIVAADVPQRAGLTAPGAMYRAKYRIAIPRGGGDADALAKRLKAQFPSSGFELRTRDNASPGAERFISRMGDFLVLVGLAALAIAGIGIGGGVSSYLEARRGSVATLKVLGATSGDIARIYLLQIGAAALVGSAVGLVAGVLVTPLLAAALGSLLPVSPGLVFDPGALAKAALYGLLIALVFAAPPLLSARRFPAMALLRARVSPLRQNWRDAVLPVGLGVVAITALALLTTKAKIVTAWFLGGSLTLLLLLGGLGWLIRWLAARLPRPKEIGRAHV
;
A
#
# COMPACT_ATOMS: atom_id res chain seq x y z
N MET A 1 5.38 42.76 -22.64
CA MET A 1 5.69 42.38 -21.25
C MET A 1 6.56 41.11 -21.25
N ARG A 2 7.89 41.24 -21.07
CA ARG A 2 8.84 40.10 -21.21
C ARG A 2 9.27 39.46 -19.87
N SER A 3 8.72 39.90 -18.72
CA SER A 3 9.21 39.45 -17.40
C SER A 3 8.19 38.57 -16.66
N TRP A 4 8.63 37.44 -16.13
CA TRP A 4 7.88 36.57 -15.25
C TRP A 4 7.38 37.31 -13.99
N ARG A 5 8.11 38.33 -13.53
CA ARG A 5 7.72 39.17 -12.38
C ARG A 5 6.43 39.95 -12.62
N THR A 6 6.25 40.54 -13.79
CA THR A 6 5.00 41.25 -14.14
C THR A 6 3.84 40.31 -14.30
N ALA A 7 4.06 39.12 -14.89
CA ALA A 7 3.05 38.07 -14.99
C ALA A 7 2.59 37.60 -13.59
N TRP A 8 3.52 37.42 -12.66
CA TRP A 8 3.23 37.05 -11.27
C TRP A 8 2.43 38.11 -10.51
N THR A 9 2.81 39.41 -10.67
CA THR A 9 2.11 40.53 -10.02
C THR A 9 0.64 40.60 -10.46
N ILE A 10 0.40 40.45 -11.78
CA ILE A 10 -0.95 40.43 -12.35
C ILE A 10 -1.70 39.17 -11.87
N ALA A 11 -1.06 38.00 -11.94
CA ALA A 11 -1.65 36.72 -11.49
C ALA A 11 -2.11 36.80 -10.03
N ARG A 12 -1.28 37.31 -9.13
CA ARG A 12 -1.58 37.43 -7.69
C ARG A 12 -2.75 38.38 -7.41
N ARG A 13 -2.79 39.56 -8.07
CA ARG A 13 -3.89 40.50 -7.89
C ARG A 13 -5.21 39.99 -8.41
N ASP A 14 -5.21 39.26 -9.50
CA ASP A 14 -6.40 38.68 -10.08
C ASP A 14 -6.91 37.45 -9.28
N LEU A 15 -6.01 36.67 -8.69
CA LEU A 15 -6.35 35.55 -7.80
C LEU A 15 -7.06 36.03 -6.53
N SER A 16 -6.60 37.13 -5.91
CA SER A 16 -7.19 37.66 -4.68
C SER A 16 -8.63 38.17 -4.88
N ALA A 17 -8.94 38.66 -6.09
CA ALA A 17 -10.23 39.25 -6.37
C ALA A 17 -11.38 38.25 -6.62
N ARG A 18 -11.12 37.07 -7.18
CA ARG A 18 -12.17 36.09 -7.55
C ARG A 18 -11.67 34.63 -7.58
N PHE A 19 -11.41 34.05 -6.42
CA PHE A 19 -10.96 32.67 -6.27
C PHE A 19 -12.04 31.60 -6.61
N LYS A 20 -13.31 32.02 -6.79
CA LYS A 20 -14.48 31.11 -6.91
C LYS A 20 -14.40 30.15 -8.10
N GLY A 21 -13.75 30.53 -9.23
CA GLY A 21 -13.67 29.69 -10.44
C GLY A 21 -12.70 28.48 -10.34
N LEU A 22 -11.74 28.51 -9.41
CA LEU A 22 -10.76 27.43 -9.24
C LEU A 22 -11.10 26.43 -8.13
N ARG A 23 -12.27 26.57 -7.49
CA ARG A 23 -12.70 25.70 -6.39
C ARG A 23 -12.76 24.23 -6.79
N LEU A 24 -13.29 23.94 -7.99
CA LEU A 24 -13.39 22.57 -8.48
C LEU A 24 -12.00 21.94 -8.65
N LEU A 25 -11.04 22.68 -9.20
CA LEU A 25 -9.64 22.24 -9.32
C LEU A 25 -9.05 21.92 -7.94
N LEU A 26 -9.26 22.82 -6.96
CA LEU A 26 -8.77 22.62 -5.59
C LEU A 26 -9.37 21.37 -4.93
N VAL A 27 -10.70 21.19 -5.04
CA VAL A 27 -11.39 20.03 -4.46
C VAL A 27 -10.92 18.74 -5.13
N CYS A 28 -10.80 18.72 -6.46
CA CYS A 28 -10.34 17.54 -7.18
C CYS A 28 -8.90 17.17 -6.80
N LEU A 29 -7.99 18.15 -6.69
CA LEU A 29 -6.62 17.88 -6.25
C LEU A 29 -6.54 17.50 -4.76
N PHE A 30 -7.29 18.18 -3.90
CA PHE A 30 -7.38 17.84 -2.50
C PHE A 30 -7.79 16.38 -2.29
N LEU A 31 -8.87 15.94 -2.94
CA LEU A 31 -9.35 14.56 -2.83
C LEU A 31 -8.38 13.56 -3.45
N GLY A 32 -7.91 13.82 -4.67
CA GLY A 32 -7.04 12.88 -5.38
C GLY A 32 -5.67 12.73 -4.75
N VAL A 33 -5.00 13.84 -4.43
CA VAL A 33 -3.67 13.83 -3.78
C VAL A 33 -3.80 13.35 -2.34
N GLY A 34 -4.87 13.75 -1.63
CA GLY A 34 -5.14 13.33 -0.26
C GLY A 34 -5.34 11.82 -0.14
N ALA A 35 -6.13 11.23 -1.04
CA ALA A 35 -6.32 9.78 -1.11
C ALA A 35 -5.00 9.04 -1.37
N LEU A 36 -4.22 9.51 -2.36
CA LEU A 36 -2.93 8.90 -2.67
C LEU A 36 -1.92 9.00 -1.52
N ALA A 37 -1.89 10.15 -0.85
CA ALA A 37 -1.05 10.39 0.32
C ALA A 37 -1.46 9.49 1.50
N ALA A 38 -2.77 9.38 1.80
CA ALA A 38 -3.28 8.52 2.87
C ALA A 38 -2.94 7.04 2.62
N ILE A 39 -3.17 6.55 1.39
CA ILE A 39 -2.86 5.17 1.00
C ILE A 39 -1.35 4.90 1.12
N GLY A 40 -0.52 5.80 0.59
CA GLY A 40 0.93 5.66 0.61
C GLY A 40 1.50 5.68 2.03
N THR A 41 1.05 6.61 2.89
CA THR A 41 1.50 6.71 4.29
C THR A 41 1.04 5.52 5.12
N LEU A 42 -0.21 5.04 4.94
CA LEU A 42 -0.72 3.86 5.64
C LEU A 42 0.05 2.60 5.25
N SER A 43 0.28 2.37 3.95
CA SER A 43 1.06 1.23 3.46
C SER A 43 2.49 1.26 4.00
N GLY A 44 3.14 2.43 3.99
CA GLY A 44 4.47 2.61 4.56
C GLY A 44 4.51 2.44 6.08
N ALA A 45 3.44 2.80 6.80
CA ALA A 45 3.31 2.57 8.24
C ALA A 45 3.26 1.09 8.58
N ILE A 46 2.41 0.34 7.87
CA ILE A 46 2.29 -1.12 8.07
C ILE A 46 3.62 -1.82 7.78
N GLN A 47 4.31 -1.46 6.70
CA GLN A 47 5.60 -2.06 6.35
C GLN A 47 6.67 -1.79 7.41
N ARG A 48 6.74 -0.56 7.94
CA ARG A 48 7.69 -0.20 9.02
C ARG A 48 7.38 -0.90 10.34
N GLU A 49 6.12 -1.02 10.70
CA GLU A 49 5.70 -1.73 11.92
C GLU A 49 6.06 -3.22 11.84
N LEU A 50 5.82 -3.86 10.68
CA LEU A 50 6.22 -5.25 10.46
C LEU A 50 7.74 -5.43 10.50
N ALA A 51 8.49 -4.53 9.87
CA ALA A 51 9.95 -4.56 9.92
C ALA A 51 10.48 -4.33 11.36
N GLY A 52 9.88 -3.38 12.10
CA GLY A 52 10.24 -3.11 13.49
C GLY A 52 9.96 -4.28 14.43
N ARG A 53 8.92 -5.07 14.15
CA ARG A 53 8.56 -6.27 14.93
C ARG A 53 9.16 -7.57 14.37
N GLY A 54 9.95 -7.50 13.30
CA GLY A 54 10.46 -8.69 12.62
C GLY A 54 11.20 -9.65 13.54
N ARG A 55 11.98 -9.13 14.51
CA ARG A 55 12.65 -9.94 15.52
C ARG A 55 11.69 -10.72 16.42
N THR A 56 10.57 -10.11 16.81
CA THR A 56 9.53 -10.76 17.61
C THR A 56 8.72 -11.74 16.78
N ILE A 57 8.40 -11.35 15.54
CA ILE A 57 7.65 -12.20 14.59
C ILE A 57 8.43 -13.48 14.27
N LEU A 58 9.74 -13.37 14.09
CA LEU A 58 10.62 -14.50 13.80
C LEU A 58 10.97 -15.32 15.06
N GLY A 59 10.87 -14.71 16.25
CA GLY A 59 11.35 -15.26 17.51
C GLY A 59 12.87 -15.26 17.64
N GLY A 60 13.57 -14.44 16.82
CA GLY A 60 15.03 -14.35 16.78
C GLY A 60 15.50 -13.36 15.71
N ASP A 61 16.81 -13.29 15.47
CA ASP A 61 17.38 -12.48 14.38
C ASP A 61 17.50 -13.24 13.06
N VAL A 62 17.75 -14.57 13.14
CA VAL A 62 17.79 -15.49 11.99
C VAL A 62 17.06 -16.76 12.35
N GLU A 63 16.19 -17.24 11.45
CA GLU A 63 15.59 -18.58 11.49
C GLU A 63 16.19 -19.43 10.38
N VAL A 64 16.64 -20.62 10.74
CA VAL A 64 17.09 -21.66 9.82
C VAL A 64 16.06 -22.79 9.88
N ALA A 65 15.38 -23.06 8.78
CA ALA A 65 14.45 -24.19 8.69
C ALA A 65 15.01 -25.28 7.78
N VAL A 66 14.83 -26.53 8.22
CA VAL A 66 15.27 -27.74 7.52
C VAL A 66 14.10 -28.70 7.42
N TRP A 67 13.87 -29.24 6.23
CA TRP A 67 12.78 -30.18 5.99
C TRP A 67 13.19 -31.64 6.23
N GLN A 68 12.33 -32.40 6.89
CA GLN A 68 12.41 -33.87 7.05
C GLN A 68 13.70 -34.40 7.70
N ARG A 69 14.50 -33.53 8.29
CA ARG A 69 15.70 -33.89 9.08
C ARG A 69 15.95 -32.87 10.20
N ALA A 70 16.66 -33.28 11.19
CA ALA A 70 17.29 -32.35 12.13
C ALA A 70 18.58 -31.77 11.55
N ALA A 71 19.05 -30.64 12.08
CA ALA A 71 20.38 -30.13 11.76
C ALA A 71 21.45 -31.10 12.29
N THR A 72 22.51 -31.26 11.51
CA THR A 72 23.67 -32.06 11.92
C THR A 72 24.40 -31.39 13.09
N PRO A 73 25.23 -32.13 13.84
CA PRO A 73 26.03 -31.53 14.93
C PRO A 73 26.91 -30.37 14.47
N ASN A 74 27.49 -30.44 13.26
CA ASN A 74 28.31 -29.37 12.69
C ASN A 74 27.48 -28.13 12.35
N GLU A 75 26.28 -28.30 11.79
CA GLU A 75 25.33 -27.21 11.51
C GLU A 75 24.87 -26.55 12.82
N THR A 76 24.47 -27.34 13.82
CA THR A 76 24.05 -26.84 15.14
C THR A 76 25.18 -26.09 15.85
N ALA A 77 26.42 -26.58 15.78
CA ALA A 77 27.58 -25.89 16.32
C ALA A 77 27.86 -24.55 15.62
N ALA A 78 27.63 -24.47 14.31
CA ALA A 78 27.76 -23.21 13.56
C ALA A 78 26.67 -22.21 13.99
N PHE A 79 25.44 -22.66 14.21
CA PHE A 79 24.34 -21.83 14.70
C PHE A 79 24.61 -21.31 16.11
N ALA A 80 25.08 -22.16 17.03
CA ALA A 80 25.40 -21.80 18.41
C ALA A 80 26.54 -20.79 18.51
N ARG A 81 27.55 -20.85 17.60
CA ARG A 81 28.63 -19.83 17.54
C ARG A 81 28.15 -18.47 17.09
N ALA A 82 27.03 -18.42 16.34
CA ALA A 82 26.48 -17.17 15.83
C ALA A 82 25.69 -16.37 16.88
N GLY A 83 25.17 -17.02 17.91
CA GLY A 83 24.38 -16.40 18.95
C GLY A 83 23.64 -17.39 19.85
N LYS A 84 22.73 -16.88 20.68
CA LYS A 84 21.88 -17.71 21.50
C LYS A 84 20.93 -18.51 20.59
N LEU A 85 20.95 -19.83 20.72
CA LEU A 85 20.22 -20.75 19.88
C LEU A 85 19.01 -21.33 20.60
N SER A 86 17.89 -21.45 19.89
CA SER A 86 16.75 -22.30 20.29
C SER A 86 16.37 -23.18 19.09
N GLY A 87 16.28 -24.48 19.35
CA GLY A 87 15.86 -25.49 18.38
C GLY A 87 14.45 -25.97 18.64
N GLY A 88 13.73 -26.27 17.57
CA GLY A 88 12.38 -26.80 17.68
C GLY A 88 11.97 -27.52 16.41
N MET A 89 10.74 -28.02 16.40
CA MET A 89 10.16 -28.76 15.28
C MET A 89 8.69 -28.38 15.12
N ARG A 90 8.24 -28.35 13.87
CA ARG A 90 6.82 -28.20 13.55
C ARG A 90 6.35 -29.30 12.62
N LEU A 91 5.17 -29.81 12.89
CA LEU A 91 4.52 -30.85 12.09
C LEU A 91 3.00 -30.80 12.27
N GLN A 92 2.28 -31.38 11.34
CA GLN A 92 0.85 -31.61 11.46
C GLN A 92 0.60 -32.94 12.21
N ALA A 93 -0.31 -32.93 13.17
CA ALA A 93 -0.68 -34.10 13.94
C ALA A 93 -2.18 -34.11 14.23
N MET A 94 -2.67 -35.26 14.70
CA MET A 94 -4.00 -35.35 15.26
C MET A 94 -3.89 -35.42 16.78
N ALA A 95 -4.62 -34.56 17.47
CA ALA A 95 -4.84 -34.66 18.91
C ALA A 95 -6.21 -35.30 19.19
N ARG A 96 -6.28 -36.11 20.23
CA ARG A 96 -7.51 -36.79 20.67
C ARG A 96 -7.76 -36.51 22.15
N ALA A 97 -9.05 -36.40 22.51
CA ALA A 97 -9.51 -36.33 23.89
C ALA A 97 -10.83 -37.10 23.99
N GLY A 98 -10.80 -38.29 24.62
CA GLY A 98 -11.93 -39.23 24.55
C GLY A 98 -12.25 -39.58 23.09
N ASP A 99 -13.51 -39.40 22.70
CA ASP A 99 -14.00 -39.68 21.35
C ASP A 99 -13.76 -38.49 20.35
N LEU A 100 -13.33 -37.34 20.83
CA LEU A 100 -13.07 -36.18 20.00
C LEU A 100 -11.65 -36.21 19.44
N ALA A 101 -11.53 -35.87 18.14
CA ALA A 101 -10.26 -35.74 17.47
C ALA A 101 -10.22 -34.45 16.65
N ALA A 102 -9.10 -33.75 16.67
CA ALA A 102 -8.90 -32.52 15.93
C ALA A 102 -7.51 -32.44 15.28
N PRO A 103 -7.41 -31.95 14.04
CA PRO A 103 -6.12 -31.65 13.44
C PRO A 103 -5.50 -30.44 14.15
N ILE A 104 -4.23 -30.58 14.49
CA ILE A 104 -3.44 -29.58 15.20
C ILE A 104 -2.11 -29.35 14.50
N GLU A 105 -1.56 -28.15 14.69
CA GLU A 105 -0.15 -27.89 14.43
C GLU A 105 0.65 -28.15 15.71
N LEU A 106 1.47 -29.18 15.71
CA LEU A 106 2.35 -29.51 16.82
C LEU A 106 3.65 -28.69 16.71
N LYS A 107 3.93 -27.89 17.74
CA LYS A 107 5.14 -27.09 17.88
C LYS A 107 5.95 -27.62 19.05
N ALA A 108 7.04 -28.33 18.76
CA ALA A 108 7.99 -28.77 19.76
C ALA A 108 9.08 -27.70 19.95
N VAL A 109 9.40 -27.39 21.20
CA VAL A 109 10.34 -26.32 21.55
C VAL A 109 11.30 -26.78 22.65
N ASP A 110 12.52 -26.26 22.59
CA ASP A 110 13.55 -26.50 23.63
C ASP A 110 13.37 -25.54 24.82
N THR A 111 14.15 -25.75 25.86
CA THR A 111 14.13 -24.96 27.09
C THR A 111 14.61 -23.52 26.90
N ALA A 112 15.29 -23.20 25.79
CA ALA A 112 15.72 -21.85 25.47
C ALA A 112 14.60 -20.99 24.83
N TRP A 113 13.52 -21.64 24.36
CA TRP A 113 12.38 -20.94 23.79
C TRP A 113 11.49 -20.30 24.88
N PRO A 114 10.92 -19.10 24.64
CA PRO A 114 11.15 -18.18 23.51
C PRO A 114 12.41 -17.35 23.68
N LEU A 115 13.21 -17.16 22.59
CA LEU A 115 14.38 -16.30 22.64
C LEU A 115 14.02 -14.81 22.67
N VAL A 116 12.89 -14.46 22.05
CA VAL A 116 12.37 -13.08 21.95
C VAL A 116 10.85 -13.11 22.17
N GLY A 117 10.37 -12.15 22.95
CA GLY A 117 8.95 -12.08 23.33
C GLY A 117 8.64 -12.97 24.54
N GLN A 118 7.36 -13.15 24.83
CA GLN A 118 6.85 -13.94 25.95
C GLN A 118 5.60 -14.69 25.51
N LEU A 119 5.49 -15.97 25.90
CA LEU A 119 4.26 -16.72 25.85
C LEU A 119 3.41 -16.35 27.06
N THR A 120 2.16 -15.98 26.86
CA THR A 120 1.21 -15.78 27.96
C THR A 120 0.06 -16.77 27.87
N LEU A 121 -0.30 -17.33 29.01
CA LEU A 121 -1.44 -18.22 29.16
C LEU A 121 -2.70 -17.42 29.58
N GLN A 122 -3.88 -18.01 29.44
CA GLN A 122 -5.14 -17.32 29.79
C GLN A 122 -5.25 -17.01 31.30
N ASP A 123 -4.53 -17.72 32.15
CA ASP A 123 -4.44 -17.44 33.57
C ASP A 123 -3.51 -16.26 33.92
N GLY A 124 -2.95 -15.57 32.89
CA GLY A 124 -2.04 -14.43 33.05
C GLY A 124 -0.58 -14.80 33.30
N ARG A 125 -0.23 -16.09 33.46
CA ARG A 125 1.15 -16.52 33.65
C ARG A 125 1.96 -16.41 32.37
N SER A 126 3.19 -15.91 32.49
CA SER A 126 4.21 -16.05 31.43
C SER A 126 4.82 -17.46 31.51
N ALA A 127 4.91 -18.12 30.38
CA ALA A 127 5.44 -19.46 30.29
C ALA A 127 6.57 -19.57 29.24
N GLY A 128 7.43 -20.55 29.39
CA GLY A 128 8.41 -21.00 28.42
C GLY A 128 8.00 -22.32 27.78
N ALA A 129 8.99 -23.18 27.48
CA ALA A 129 8.75 -24.53 27.05
C ALA A 129 7.93 -25.30 28.12
N PRO A 130 6.94 -26.13 27.71
CA PRO A 130 6.18 -26.93 28.66
C PRO A 130 7.04 -28.07 29.24
N PRO A 131 6.70 -28.57 30.42
CA PRO A 131 7.28 -29.80 30.94
C PRO A 131 7.08 -30.98 29.98
N ALA A 132 7.93 -32.00 30.08
CA ALA A 132 7.97 -33.14 29.15
C ALA A 132 6.64 -33.91 28.97
N ASP A 133 5.77 -33.89 29.98
CA ASP A 133 4.47 -34.58 29.97
C ASP A 133 3.29 -33.61 29.94
N SER A 134 3.56 -32.37 29.54
CA SER A 134 2.55 -31.30 29.46
C SER A 134 2.55 -30.63 28.10
N ALA A 135 1.42 -29.98 27.74
CA ALA A 135 1.26 -29.20 26.54
C ALA A 135 0.58 -27.86 26.84
N TRP A 136 0.98 -26.81 26.16
CA TRP A 136 0.21 -25.57 26.07
C TRP A 136 -0.65 -25.65 24.81
N ILE A 137 -1.95 -25.42 24.89
CA ILE A 137 -2.86 -25.57 23.76
C ILE A 137 -3.50 -24.22 23.40
N ALA A 138 -3.65 -23.95 22.11
CA ALA A 138 -4.42 -22.80 21.66
C ALA A 138 -5.91 -22.98 21.98
N GLU A 139 -6.61 -21.87 22.22
CA GLU A 139 -8.05 -21.86 22.54
C GLU A 139 -8.87 -22.64 21.51
N GLY A 140 -8.59 -22.48 20.20
CA GLY A 140 -9.28 -23.24 19.16
C GLY A 140 -9.04 -24.75 19.20
N ALA A 141 -7.92 -25.24 19.77
CA ALA A 141 -7.71 -26.67 20.02
C ALA A 141 -8.52 -27.14 21.25
N ALA A 142 -8.50 -26.34 22.32
CA ALA A 142 -9.26 -26.60 23.52
C ALA A 142 -10.77 -26.77 23.25
N GLN A 143 -11.32 -25.81 22.46
CA GLN A 143 -12.73 -25.84 22.05
C GLN A 143 -13.09 -27.05 21.20
N ARG A 144 -12.24 -27.42 20.21
CA ARG A 144 -12.50 -28.56 19.32
C ARG A 144 -12.41 -29.91 20.03
N LEU A 145 -11.53 -30.03 21.02
CA LEU A 145 -11.32 -31.22 21.80
C LEU A 145 -12.18 -31.28 23.08
N GLY A 146 -12.89 -30.21 23.42
CA GLY A 146 -13.71 -30.10 24.62
C GLY A 146 -12.92 -30.17 25.93
N VAL A 147 -11.62 -29.75 25.92
CA VAL A 147 -10.71 -29.88 27.06
C VAL A 147 -10.40 -28.58 27.73
N LYS A 148 -10.06 -28.62 29.01
CA LYS A 148 -9.62 -27.47 29.83
C LYS A 148 -8.22 -27.73 30.38
N ALA A 149 -7.64 -26.71 31.03
CA ALA A 149 -6.40 -26.86 31.76
C ALA A 149 -6.56 -27.90 32.85
N GLY A 150 -5.65 -28.87 32.89
CA GLY A 150 -5.67 -30.03 33.79
C GLY A 150 -6.08 -31.34 33.13
N ASP A 151 -6.83 -31.30 32.01
CA ASP A 151 -7.25 -32.48 31.27
C ASP A 151 -6.09 -33.13 30.51
N SER A 152 -6.34 -34.32 29.95
CA SER A 152 -5.35 -35.05 29.15
C SER A 152 -5.74 -35.10 27.69
N ILE A 153 -4.74 -34.97 26.82
CA ILE A 153 -4.87 -35.15 25.36
C ILE A 153 -3.87 -36.22 24.91
N THR A 154 -4.21 -36.92 23.85
CA THR A 154 -3.32 -37.93 23.24
C THR A 154 -2.85 -37.42 21.87
N ILE A 155 -1.53 -37.44 21.64
CA ILE A 155 -0.91 -37.06 20.38
C ILE A 155 0.02 -38.22 19.96
N GLY A 156 -0.26 -38.83 18.79
CA GLY A 156 0.41 -40.07 18.40
C GLY A 156 0.16 -41.16 19.43
N SER A 157 1.23 -41.71 19.99
CA SER A 157 1.18 -42.75 21.05
C SER A 157 1.29 -42.18 22.47
N LEU A 158 1.40 -40.86 22.64
CA LEU A 158 1.72 -40.24 23.93
C LEU A 158 0.53 -39.47 24.50
N SER A 159 0.25 -39.68 25.79
CA SER A 159 -0.72 -38.89 26.55
C SER A 159 -0.01 -37.73 27.27
N LEU A 160 -0.53 -36.53 27.11
CA LEU A 160 0.00 -35.30 27.66
C LEU A 160 -1.07 -34.55 28.45
N ARG A 161 -0.67 -33.93 29.57
CA ARG A 161 -1.56 -33.10 30.37
C ARG A 161 -1.63 -31.68 29.75
N VAL A 162 -2.82 -31.14 29.67
CA VAL A 162 -3.04 -29.73 29.29
C VAL A 162 -2.60 -28.85 30.44
N GLY A 163 -1.41 -28.29 30.37
CA GLY A 163 -0.85 -27.41 31.42
C GLY A 163 -1.44 -26.00 31.43
N GLY A 164 -2.00 -25.54 30.28
CA GLY A 164 -2.66 -24.25 30.16
C GLY A 164 -3.11 -23.94 28.74
N ILE A 165 -3.98 -22.95 28.63
CA ILE A 165 -4.51 -22.47 27.36
C ILE A 165 -3.72 -21.19 26.96
N ILE A 166 -3.28 -21.12 25.72
CA ILE A 166 -2.47 -20.01 25.19
C ILE A 166 -3.36 -18.78 24.96
N ALA A 167 -3.02 -17.65 25.57
CA ALA A 167 -3.62 -16.35 25.30
C ALA A 167 -2.85 -15.62 24.20
N SER A 168 -1.50 -15.61 24.27
CA SER A 168 -0.66 -14.93 23.26
C SER A 168 0.64 -15.72 23.03
N GLU A 169 0.96 -15.97 21.76
CA GLU A 169 2.20 -16.60 21.32
C GLU A 169 3.08 -15.57 20.59
N PRO A 170 4.37 -15.44 20.97
CA PRO A 170 5.20 -14.34 20.47
C PRO A 170 5.53 -14.43 18.97
N ASP A 171 5.77 -15.65 18.45
CA ASP A 171 6.24 -15.89 17.09
C ASP A 171 5.14 -16.43 16.13
N ARG A 172 3.87 -16.28 16.50
CA ARG A 172 2.72 -16.77 15.72
C ARG A 172 2.63 -16.17 14.32
N LEU A 173 2.90 -14.87 14.19
CA LEU A 173 2.78 -14.15 12.90
C LEU A 173 3.86 -14.56 11.87
N GLY A 174 4.97 -15.13 12.31
CA GLY A 174 6.04 -15.61 11.41
C GLY A 174 5.69 -16.88 10.64
N GLU A 175 4.65 -17.61 11.06
CA GLU A 175 4.34 -18.94 10.52
C GLU A 175 3.39 -18.94 9.33
N GLY A 176 2.71 -17.83 9.07
CA GLY A 176 1.73 -17.74 7.98
C GLY A 176 0.43 -18.49 8.27
N PHE A 177 -0.19 -19.07 7.24
CA PHE A 177 -1.40 -19.86 7.38
C PHE A 177 -1.07 -21.25 7.92
N THR A 178 -1.65 -21.61 9.06
CA THR A 178 -1.53 -22.92 9.69
C THR A 178 -2.82 -23.73 9.48
N LEU A 179 -2.70 -25.04 9.22
CA LEU A 179 -3.84 -25.92 8.94
C LEU A 179 -4.60 -26.36 10.20
N GLY A 180 -4.21 -25.87 11.37
CA GLY A 180 -4.86 -26.21 12.63
C GLY A 180 -4.42 -25.28 13.77
N PRO A 181 -5.12 -25.32 14.92
CA PRO A 181 -4.70 -24.61 16.10
C PRO A 181 -3.41 -25.21 16.68
N VAL A 182 -2.54 -24.33 17.22
CA VAL A 182 -1.22 -24.75 17.72
C VAL A 182 -1.35 -25.50 19.05
N VAL A 183 -0.52 -26.52 19.20
CA VAL A 183 -0.23 -27.20 20.47
C VAL A 183 1.29 -27.19 20.67
N ILE A 184 1.75 -26.57 21.76
CA ILE A 184 3.17 -26.43 22.08
C ILE A 184 3.55 -27.53 23.07
N VAL A 185 4.64 -28.25 22.77
CA VAL A 185 5.16 -29.38 23.56
C VAL A 185 6.69 -29.24 23.72
N ALA A 186 7.25 -30.03 24.63
CA ALA A 186 8.70 -30.14 24.77
C ALA A 186 9.34 -30.73 23.51
N ALA A 187 10.61 -30.43 23.26
CA ALA A 187 11.35 -30.77 22.05
C ALA A 187 11.43 -32.28 21.75
N ASP A 188 11.39 -33.14 22.79
CA ASP A 188 11.50 -34.58 22.69
C ASP A 188 10.14 -35.29 22.41
N VAL A 189 9.03 -34.58 22.60
CA VAL A 189 7.66 -35.18 22.47
C VAL A 189 7.40 -35.72 21.07
N PRO A 190 7.73 -35.05 19.94
CA PRO A 190 7.45 -35.63 18.61
C PRO A 190 8.13 -36.99 18.40
N GLN A 191 9.34 -37.18 18.92
CA GLN A 191 10.07 -38.44 18.83
C GLN A 191 9.42 -39.51 19.73
N ARG A 192 9.09 -39.19 20.99
CA ARG A 192 8.42 -40.07 21.93
C ARG A 192 7.02 -40.48 21.45
N ALA A 193 6.34 -39.59 20.75
CA ALA A 193 5.01 -39.84 20.18
C ALA A 193 5.04 -40.60 18.84
N GLY A 194 6.22 -41.02 18.34
CA GLY A 194 6.38 -41.75 17.08
C GLY A 194 6.13 -40.90 15.80
N LEU A 195 6.15 -39.55 15.90
CA LEU A 195 5.78 -38.66 14.81
C LEU A 195 6.96 -38.27 13.90
N THR A 196 8.16 -38.74 14.21
CA THR A 196 9.40 -38.46 13.45
C THR A 196 9.96 -39.70 12.73
N ALA A 197 9.13 -40.73 12.49
CA ALA A 197 9.49 -41.89 11.74
C ALA A 197 9.96 -41.56 10.30
N PRO A 198 10.76 -42.42 9.66
CA PRO A 198 11.15 -42.24 8.25
C PRO A 198 9.92 -41.99 7.36
N GLY A 199 9.97 -40.94 6.55
CA GLY A 199 8.85 -40.48 5.71
C GLY A 199 7.91 -39.46 6.38
N ALA A 200 8.06 -39.16 7.66
CA ALA A 200 7.27 -38.13 8.31
C ALA A 200 7.58 -36.73 7.76
N MET A 201 6.53 -35.98 7.59
CA MET A 201 6.62 -34.57 7.10
C MET A 201 6.73 -33.63 8.29
N TYR A 202 7.94 -33.19 8.58
CA TYR A 202 8.20 -32.19 9.62
C TYR A 202 9.23 -31.16 9.19
N ARG A 203 9.23 -30.03 9.85
CA ARG A 203 10.18 -28.95 9.65
C ARG A 203 10.92 -28.69 10.97
N ALA A 204 12.22 -28.96 11.00
CA ALA A 204 13.08 -28.54 12.09
C ALA A 204 13.40 -27.04 11.94
N LYS A 205 13.29 -26.28 13.01
CA LYS A 205 13.49 -24.84 13.04
C LYS A 205 14.47 -24.45 14.13
N TYR A 206 15.47 -23.69 13.74
CA TYR A 206 16.52 -23.19 14.61
C TYR A 206 16.49 -21.66 14.57
N ARG A 207 16.30 -21.04 15.73
CA ARG A 207 16.27 -19.59 15.88
C ARG A 207 17.54 -19.12 16.57
N ILE A 208 18.14 -18.10 16.01
CA ILE A 208 19.40 -17.53 16.47
C ILE A 208 19.14 -16.10 16.88
N ALA A 209 19.41 -15.77 18.15
CA ALA A 209 19.42 -14.40 18.63
C ALA A 209 20.85 -13.89 18.69
N ILE A 210 21.19 -12.93 17.83
CA ILE A 210 22.52 -12.33 17.72
C ILE A 210 22.73 -11.40 18.93
N PRO A 211 23.89 -11.44 19.62
CA PRO A 211 24.19 -10.50 20.67
C PRO A 211 24.17 -9.05 20.19
N ARG A 212 23.85 -8.11 21.08
CA ARG A 212 23.89 -6.67 20.73
C ARG A 212 25.29 -6.28 20.24
N GLY A 213 25.36 -5.77 19.00
CA GLY A 213 26.65 -5.46 18.33
C GLY A 213 27.26 -6.63 17.54
N GLY A 214 26.65 -7.81 17.52
CA GLY A 214 27.17 -9.03 16.88
C GLY A 214 27.02 -9.13 15.36
N GLY A 215 26.62 -8.06 14.68
CA GLY A 215 26.59 -8.02 13.22
C GLY A 215 25.19 -8.05 12.60
N ASP A 216 25.17 -8.08 11.27
CA ASP A 216 23.98 -8.05 10.44
C ASP A 216 23.38 -9.46 10.26
N ALA A 217 22.07 -9.59 10.43
CA ALA A 217 21.32 -10.84 10.26
C ALA A 217 21.42 -11.40 8.82
N ASP A 218 21.37 -10.53 7.83
CA ASP A 218 21.49 -10.93 6.41
C ASP A 218 22.90 -11.41 6.08
N ALA A 219 23.94 -10.78 6.64
CA ALA A 219 25.31 -11.23 6.49
C ALA A 219 25.53 -12.60 7.12
N LEU A 220 24.91 -12.87 8.28
CA LEU A 220 24.94 -14.18 8.92
C LEU A 220 24.24 -15.23 8.05
N ALA A 221 23.04 -14.94 7.56
CA ALA A 221 22.28 -15.85 6.70
C ALA A 221 23.07 -16.22 5.43
N LYS A 222 23.71 -15.22 4.78
CA LYS A 222 24.58 -15.46 3.61
C LYS A 222 25.78 -16.33 3.96
N ARG A 223 26.43 -16.11 5.10
CA ARG A 223 27.56 -16.94 5.56
C ARG A 223 27.15 -18.39 5.79
N LEU A 224 26.02 -18.62 6.50
CA LEU A 224 25.52 -19.97 6.75
C LEU A 224 25.17 -20.70 5.44
N LYS A 225 24.56 -19.99 4.48
CA LYS A 225 24.26 -20.56 3.17
C LYS A 225 25.53 -20.91 2.37
N ALA A 226 26.56 -20.08 2.46
CA ALA A 226 27.84 -20.34 1.78
C ALA A 226 28.62 -21.48 2.46
N GLN A 227 28.54 -21.59 3.80
CA GLN A 227 29.22 -22.64 4.56
C GLN A 227 28.58 -24.03 4.36
N PHE A 228 27.26 -24.08 4.12
CA PHE A 228 26.49 -25.32 3.95
C PHE A 228 25.64 -25.29 2.67
N PRO A 229 26.27 -25.30 1.47
CA PRO A 229 25.54 -25.08 0.21
C PRO A 229 24.55 -26.21 -0.14
N SER A 230 24.82 -27.44 0.32
CA SER A 230 23.97 -28.62 0.08
C SER A 230 22.98 -28.94 1.19
N SER A 231 22.89 -28.10 2.22
CA SER A 231 22.07 -28.37 3.40
C SER A 231 20.55 -28.23 3.18
N GLY A 232 20.14 -27.54 2.10
CA GLY A 232 18.74 -27.25 1.84
C GLY A 232 18.10 -26.26 2.85
N PHE A 233 18.88 -25.38 3.45
CA PHE A 233 18.40 -24.40 4.42
C PHE A 233 17.41 -23.40 3.80
N GLU A 234 16.25 -23.27 4.39
CA GLU A 234 15.37 -22.12 4.24
C GLU A 234 15.73 -21.11 5.33
N LEU A 235 16.34 -20.00 4.94
CA LEU A 235 16.83 -18.96 5.85
C LEU A 235 15.90 -17.76 5.81
N ARG A 236 15.51 -17.27 6.99
CA ARG A 236 14.76 -16.03 7.18
C ARG A 236 15.50 -15.15 8.15
N THR A 237 15.46 -13.85 7.91
CA THR A 237 16.06 -12.86 8.80
C THR A 237 14.97 -11.98 9.41
N ARG A 238 15.29 -11.28 10.50
CA ARG A 238 14.36 -10.33 11.14
C ARG A 238 13.89 -9.24 10.18
N ASP A 239 14.71 -8.90 9.16
CA ASP A 239 14.39 -7.89 8.14
C ASP A 239 13.44 -8.43 7.07
N ASN A 240 13.27 -9.77 7.01
CA ASN A 240 12.33 -10.48 6.13
C ASN A 240 11.63 -11.62 6.92
N ALA A 241 11.05 -11.28 8.06
CA ALA A 241 10.48 -12.24 9.00
C ALA A 241 9.22 -12.94 8.48
N SER A 242 8.43 -12.28 7.64
CA SER A 242 7.19 -12.82 7.08
C SER A 242 7.05 -12.51 5.60
N PRO A 243 7.80 -13.21 4.72
CA PRO A 243 7.80 -12.94 3.28
C PRO A 243 6.41 -13.06 2.62
N GLY A 244 5.53 -13.87 3.18
CA GLY A 244 4.14 -14.03 2.75
C GLY A 244 3.30 -12.79 3.04
N ALA A 245 3.32 -12.32 4.27
CA ALA A 245 2.61 -11.12 4.70
C ALA A 245 3.16 -9.86 4.02
N GLU A 246 4.48 -9.73 3.93
CA GLU A 246 5.12 -8.61 3.22
C GLU A 246 4.72 -8.54 1.74
N ARG A 247 4.73 -9.68 1.04
CA ARG A 247 4.28 -9.75 -0.35
C ARG A 247 2.81 -9.42 -0.50
N PHE A 248 1.96 -9.90 0.41
CA PHE A 248 0.54 -9.59 0.40
C PHE A 248 0.31 -8.09 0.62
N ILE A 249 0.91 -7.51 1.66
CA ILE A 249 0.76 -6.08 1.99
C ILE A 249 1.34 -5.19 0.89
N SER A 250 2.49 -5.57 0.33
CA SER A 250 3.08 -4.83 -0.81
C SER A 250 2.15 -4.86 -2.02
N ARG A 251 1.58 -6.02 -2.38
CA ARG A 251 0.63 -6.14 -3.49
C ARG A 251 -0.66 -5.35 -3.25
N MET A 252 -1.20 -5.42 -2.03
CA MET A 252 -2.36 -4.61 -1.63
C MET A 252 -2.05 -3.12 -1.68
N GLY A 253 -0.88 -2.71 -1.22
CA GLY A 253 -0.41 -1.33 -1.32
C GLY A 253 -0.29 -0.87 -2.78
N ASP A 254 0.34 -1.65 -3.64
CA ASP A 254 0.46 -1.36 -5.07
C ASP A 254 -0.93 -1.26 -5.73
N PHE A 255 -1.86 -2.18 -5.41
CA PHE A 255 -3.23 -2.14 -5.91
C PHE A 255 -3.97 -0.86 -5.46
N LEU A 256 -3.88 -0.51 -4.18
CA LEU A 256 -4.50 0.70 -3.66
C LEU A 256 -3.90 1.98 -4.29
N VAL A 257 -2.60 2.01 -4.57
CA VAL A 257 -1.96 3.11 -5.30
C VAL A 257 -2.53 3.22 -6.71
N LEU A 258 -2.77 2.11 -7.42
CA LEU A 258 -3.39 2.11 -8.73
C LEU A 258 -4.84 2.64 -8.68
N VAL A 259 -5.61 2.23 -7.68
CA VAL A 259 -6.97 2.77 -7.43
C VAL A 259 -6.91 4.28 -7.16
N GLY A 260 -5.95 4.73 -6.33
CA GLY A 260 -5.72 6.15 -6.07
C GLY A 260 -5.34 6.93 -7.34
N LEU A 261 -4.53 6.33 -8.21
CA LEU A 261 -4.16 6.92 -9.50
C LEU A 261 -5.37 7.01 -10.45
N ALA A 262 -6.25 6.00 -10.47
CA ALA A 262 -7.51 6.04 -11.22
C ALA A 262 -8.42 7.17 -10.72
N ALA A 263 -8.59 7.27 -9.39
CA ALA A 263 -9.37 8.34 -8.78
C ALA A 263 -8.80 9.73 -9.13
N LEU A 264 -7.46 9.86 -9.14
CA LEU A 264 -6.79 11.10 -9.52
C LEU A 264 -6.94 11.39 -11.03
N ALA A 265 -6.98 10.38 -11.90
CA ALA A 265 -7.26 10.55 -13.32
C ALA A 265 -8.71 11.04 -13.56
N ILE A 266 -9.69 10.52 -12.81
CA ILE A 266 -11.08 10.99 -12.83
C ILE A 266 -11.14 12.45 -12.33
N ALA A 267 -10.45 12.75 -11.24
CA ALA A 267 -10.31 14.13 -10.74
C ALA A 267 -9.68 15.06 -11.79
N GLY A 268 -8.76 14.54 -12.63
CA GLY A 268 -8.17 15.25 -13.74
C GLY A 268 -9.20 15.77 -14.75
N ILE A 269 -10.23 14.98 -15.06
CA ILE A 269 -11.34 15.43 -15.92
C ILE A 269 -12.05 16.62 -15.29
N GLY A 270 -12.30 16.58 -13.97
CA GLY A 270 -12.86 17.69 -13.20
C GLY A 270 -11.96 18.93 -13.22
N ILE A 271 -10.64 18.73 -13.14
CA ILE A 271 -9.63 19.79 -13.26
C ILE A 271 -9.74 20.46 -14.63
N GLY A 272 -9.76 19.69 -15.73
CA GLY A 272 -9.90 20.19 -17.09
C GLY A 272 -11.18 21.01 -17.29
N GLY A 273 -12.32 20.50 -16.79
CA GLY A 273 -13.61 21.21 -16.79
C GLY A 273 -13.57 22.49 -15.97
N GLY A 274 -13.03 22.46 -14.77
CA GLY A 274 -12.86 23.63 -13.90
C GLY A 274 -11.98 24.71 -14.51
N VAL A 275 -10.85 24.33 -15.11
CA VAL A 275 -9.95 25.26 -15.82
C VAL A 275 -10.65 25.85 -17.04
N SER A 276 -11.38 25.04 -17.81
CA SER A 276 -12.16 25.52 -18.97
C SER A 276 -13.19 26.58 -18.55
N SER A 277 -14.01 26.27 -17.54
CA SER A 277 -15.01 27.19 -17.00
C SER A 277 -14.39 28.47 -16.44
N TYR A 278 -13.24 28.34 -15.74
CA TYR A 278 -12.51 29.49 -15.23
C TYR A 278 -12.03 30.40 -16.36
N LEU A 279 -11.40 29.85 -17.40
CA LEU A 279 -10.91 30.61 -18.55
C LEU A 279 -12.05 31.24 -19.36
N GLU A 280 -13.20 30.54 -19.45
CA GLU A 280 -14.40 31.13 -20.10
C GLU A 280 -14.94 32.33 -19.34
N ALA A 281 -15.02 32.27 -18.03
CA ALA A 281 -15.45 33.38 -17.20
C ALA A 281 -14.49 34.60 -17.30
N ARG A 282 -13.25 34.37 -17.72
CA ARG A 282 -12.20 35.40 -17.86
C ARG A 282 -11.97 35.87 -19.28
N ARG A 283 -12.81 35.48 -20.23
CA ARG A 283 -12.68 35.90 -21.66
C ARG A 283 -12.57 37.41 -21.82
N GLY A 284 -13.40 38.17 -21.11
CA GLY A 284 -13.35 39.65 -21.15
C GLY A 284 -11.99 40.19 -20.69
N SER A 285 -11.48 39.74 -19.57
CA SER A 285 -10.16 40.15 -19.06
C SER A 285 -9.03 39.76 -20.02
N VAL A 286 -9.09 38.58 -20.65
CA VAL A 286 -8.11 38.13 -21.67
C VAL A 286 -8.15 39.07 -22.88
N ALA A 287 -9.34 39.41 -23.35
CA ALA A 287 -9.50 40.31 -24.50
C ALA A 287 -8.99 41.74 -24.19
N THR A 288 -9.29 42.29 -23.00
CA THR A 288 -8.76 43.58 -22.54
C THR A 288 -7.23 43.58 -22.49
N LEU A 289 -6.61 42.53 -21.92
CA LEU A 289 -5.16 42.40 -21.89
C LEU A 289 -4.54 42.38 -23.30
N LYS A 290 -5.20 41.72 -24.27
CA LYS A 290 -4.75 41.68 -25.66
C LYS A 290 -4.86 43.06 -26.32
N VAL A 291 -5.93 43.81 -26.09
CA VAL A 291 -6.09 45.19 -26.57
C VAL A 291 -5.00 46.10 -26.01
N LEU A 292 -4.61 45.87 -24.76
CA LEU A 292 -3.50 46.57 -24.10
C LEU A 292 -2.11 46.09 -24.55
N GLY A 293 -2.02 45.20 -25.55
CA GLY A 293 -0.77 44.76 -26.16
C GLY A 293 -0.13 43.52 -25.52
N ALA A 294 -0.85 42.77 -24.66
CA ALA A 294 -0.34 41.51 -24.13
C ALA A 294 -0.30 40.43 -25.22
N THR A 295 0.83 39.74 -25.32
CA THR A 295 0.98 38.61 -26.25
C THR A 295 0.24 37.38 -25.77
N SER A 296 -0.07 36.45 -26.69
CA SER A 296 -0.65 35.12 -26.32
C SER A 296 0.23 34.36 -25.36
N GLY A 297 1.55 34.58 -25.40
CA GLY A 297 2.50 33.97 -24.44
C GLY A 297 2.40 34.57 -23.04
N ASP A 298 2.20 35.91 -22.94
CA ASP A 298 2.02 36.55 -21.62
C ASP A 298 0.74 36.08 -20.93
N ILE A 299 -0.35 35.96 -21.69
CA ILE A 299 -1.62 35.43 -21.19
C ILE A 299 -1.44 33.99 -20.67
N ALA A 300 -0.79 33.13 -21.46
CA ALA A 300 -0.54 31.77 -21.04
C ALA A 300 0.29 31.72 -19.75
N ARG A 301 1.32 32.55 -19.59
CA ARG A 301 2.13 32.62 -18.36
C ARG A 301 1.32 33.06 -17.16
N ILE A 302 0.46 34.07 -17.28
CA ILE A 302 -0.40 34.56 -16.20
C ILE A 302 -1.32 33.42 -15.70
N TYR A 303 -2.05 32.80 -16.63
CA TYR A 303 -2.99 31.73 -16.24
C TYR A 303 -2.30 30.44 -15.81
N LEU A 304 -1.13 30.11 -16.38
CA LEU A 304 -0.31 28.99 -15.91
C LEU A 304 0.13 29.20 -14.45
N LEU A 305 0.55 30.43 -14.09
CA LEU A 305 0.92 30.76 -12.71
C LEU A 305 -0.28 30.66 -11.75
N GLN A 306 -1.46 31.10 -12.16
CA GLN A 306 -2.67 31.03 -11.35
C GLN A 306 -3.13 29.58 -11.12
N ILE A 307 -3.19 28.79 -12.19
CA ILE A 307 -3.57 27.37 -12.14
C ILE A 307 -2.52 26.58 -11.38
N GLY A 308 -1.22 26.86 -11.62
CA GLY A 308 -0.11 26.24 -10.91
C GLY A 308 -0.11 26.53 -9.41
N ALA A 309 -0.36 27.79 -9.01
CA ALA A 309 -0.49 28.16 -7.61
C ALA A 309 -1.69 27.46 -6.94
N ALA A 310 -2.83 27.41 -7.61
CA ALA A 310 -3.99 26.68 -7.10
C ALA A 310 -3.72 25.18 -7.01
N ALA A 311 -3.00 24.60 -7.98
CA ALA A 311 -2.60 23.20 -7.95
C ALA A 311 -1.65 22.88 -6.79
N LEU A 312 -0.68 23.76 -6.53
CA LEU A 312 0.22 23.63 -5.38
C LEU A 312 -0.54 23.70 -4.05
N VAL A 313 -1.45 24.66 -3.90
CA VAL A 313 -2.26 24.81 -2.69
C VAL A 313 -3.17 23.59 -2.50
N GLY A 314 -3.90 23.17 -3.54
CA GLY A 314 -4.78 21.99 -3.49
C GLY A 314 -4.02 20.71 -3.15
N SER A 315 -2.85 20.51 -3.76
CA SER A 315 -1.97 19.38 -3.45
C SER A 315 -1.43 19.44 -2.02
N ALA A 316 -0.96 20.61 -1.56
CA ALA A 316 -0.44 20.77 -0.20
C ALA A 316 -1.51 20.47 0.87
N VAL A 317 -2.72 21.02 0.68
CA VAL A 317 -3.85 20.75 1.59
C VAL A 317 -4.25 19.26 1.53
N GLY A 318 -4.25 18.66 0.33
CA GLY A 318 -4.48 17.23 0.14
C GLY A 318 -3.45 16.37 0.87
N LEU A 319 -2.15 16.70 0.76
CA LEU A 319 -1.07 15.98 1.48
C LEU A 319 -1.26 16.05 3.00
N VAL A 320 -1.53 17.25 3.54
CA VAL A 320 -1.79 17.43 4.98
C VAL A 320 -2.99 16.60 5.42
N ALA A 321 -4.10 16.65 4.67
CA ALA A 321 -5.28 15.85 4.97
C ALA A 321 -4.98 14.34 4.90
N GLY A 322 -4.22 13.88 3.92
CA GLY A 322 -3.82 12.48 3.79
C GLY A 322 -3.01 11.98 4.99
N VAL A 323 -2.07 12.80 5.50
CA VAL A 323 -1.32 12.49 6.72
C VAL A 323 -2.22 12.45 7.95
N LEU A 324 -3.15 13.39 8.09
CA LEU A 324 -4.06 13.47 9.24
C LEU A 324 -5.14 12.37 9.24
N VAL A 325 -5.56 11.90 8.07
CA VAL A 325 -6.54 10.80 7.96
C VAL A 325 -5.91 9.45 8.33
N THR A 326 -4.61 9.27 8.15
CA THR A 326 -3.91 8.00 8.45
C THR A 326 -4.08 7.55 9.90
N PRO A 327 -3.84 8.36 10.94
CA PRO A 327 -4.06 7.94 12.34
C PRO A 327 -5.53 7.73 12.67
N LEU A 328 -6.45 8.45 12.02
CA LEU A 328 -7.90 8.23 12.19
C LEU A 328 -8.32 6.86 11.64
N LEU A 329 -7.80 6.48 10.47
CA LEU A 329 -8.01 5.14 9.90
C LEU A 329 -7.38 4.05 10.77
N ALA A 330 -6.16 4.27 11.27
CA ALA A 330 -5.50 3.34 12.18
C ALA A 330 -6.29 3.14 13.48
N ALA A 331 -6.85 4.21 14.05
CA ALA A 331 -7.68 4.14 15.25
C ALA A 331 -9.04 3.47 14.97
N ALA A 332 -9.68 3.74 13.84
CA ALA A 332 -10.97 3.16 13.46
C ALA A 332 -10.88 1.66 13.15
N LEU A 333 -9.77 1.22 12.53
CA LEU A 333 -9.51 -0.17 12.17
C LEU A 333 -8.79 -0.94 13.30
N GLY A 334 -8.36 -0.27 14.35
CA GLY A 334 -7.83 -0.73 15.64
C GLY A 334 -7.20 -2.11 15.65
N SER A 335 -7.93 -3.12 16.11
CA SER A 335 -7.45 -4.49 16.26
C SER A 335 -7.22 -5.26 14.94
N LEU A 336 -7.70 -4.75 13.81
CA LEU A 336 -7.57 -5.40 12.49
C LEU A 336 -6.22 -5.07 11.82
N LEU A 337 -5.57 -3.98 12.20
CA LEU A 337 -4.29 -3.57 11.63
C LEU A 337 -3.19 -3.57 12.69
N PRO A 338 -2.03 -4.17 12.40
CA PRO A 338 -0.86 -4.14 13.29
C PRO A 338 -0.14 -2.78 13.19
N VAL A 339 -0.85 -1.67 13.37
CA VAL A 339 -0.30 -0.32 13.26
C VAL A 339 -0.51 0.42 14.56
N SER A 340 0.57 0.94 15.12
CA SER A 340 0.48 1.82 16.29
C SER A 340 -0.23 3.12 15.92
N PRO A 341 -1.21 3.61 16.71
CA PRO A 341 -1.88 4.87 16.47
C PRO A 341 -0.88 6.04 16.65
N GLY A 342 -0.35 6.54 15.53
CA GLY A 342 0.61 7.64 15.54
C GLY A 342 0.65 8.36 14.20
N LEU A 343 1.13 9.62 14.22
CA LEU A 343 1.43 10.36 13.01
C LEU A 343 2.63 9.71 12.31
N VAL A 344 2.37 9.10 11.17
CA VAL A 344 3.42 8.48 10.35
C VAL A 344 3.74 9.41 9.19
N PHE A 345 4.95 9.95 9.19
CA PHE A 345 5.45 10.79 8.10
C PHE A 345 6.32 9.96 7.16
N ASP A 346 5.86 9.78 5.92
CA ASP A 346 6.61 9.11 4.86
C ASP A 346 6.91 10.10 3.73
N PRO A 347 8.10 10.74 3.73
CA PRO A 347 8.43 11.75 2.74
C PRO A 347 8.44 11.19 1.30
N GLY A 348 8.76 9.90 1.13
CA GLY A 348 8.75 9.24 -0.17
C GLY A 348 7.34 9.07 -0.74
N ALA A 349 6.38 8.64 0.08
CA ALA A 349 4.98 8.51 -0.31
C ALA A 349 4.36 9.89 -0.61
N LEU A 350 4.64 10.89 0.22
CA LEU A 350 4.14 12.24 0.06
C LEU A 350 4.70 12.93 -1.21
N ALA A 351 6.00 12.77 -1.48
CA ALA A 351 6.62 13.31 -2.69
C ALA A 351 6.02 12.68 -3.96
N LYS A 352 5.77 11.36 -3.96
CA LYS A 352 5.09 10.68 -5.08
C LYS A 352 3.68 11.21 -5.27
N ALA A 353 2.87 11.33 -4.21
CA ALA A 353 1.51 11.85 -4.28
C ALA A 353 1.47 13.29 -4.81
N ALA A 354 2.37 14.17 -4.34
CA ALA A 354 2.51 15.52 -4.84
C ALA A 354 2.87 15.57 -6.33
N LEU A 355 3.84 14.75 -6.74
CA LEU A 355 4.31 14.73 -8.13
C LEU A 355 3.21 14.22 -9.08
N TYR A 356 2.48 13.16 -8.72
CA TYR A 356 1.32 12.69 -9.48
C TYR A 356 0.24 13.77 -9.58
N GLY A 357 -0.10 14.43 -8.47
CA GLY A 357 -1.10 15.51 -8.47
C GLY A 357 -0.75 16.65 -9.37
N LEU A 358 0.50 17.13 -9.32
CA LEU A 358 0.99 18.22 -10.17
C LEU A 358 1.06 17.82 -11.65
N LEU A 359 1.53 16.60 -11.96
CA LEU A 359 1.57 16.11 -13.35
C LEU A 359 0.16 16.00 -13.94
N ILE A 360 -0.79 15.43 -13.20
CA ILE A 360 -2.18 15.31 -13.65
C ILE A 360 -2.83 16.68 -13.80
N ALA A 361 -2.60 17.60 -12.86
CA ALA A 361 -3.09 18.97 -12.98
C ALA A 361 -2.55 19.64 -14.26
N LEU A 362 -1.27 19.46 -14.56
CA LEU A 362 -0.65 20.02 -15.76
C LEU A 362 -1.24 19.41 -17.05
N VAL A 363 -1.37 18.08 -17.10
CA VAL A 363 -1.91 17.35 -18.26
C VAL A 363 -3.32 17.79 -18.59
N PHE A 364 -4.21 17.83 -17.60
CA PHE A 364 -5.61 18.19 -17.82
C PHE A 364 -5.87 19.70 -17.95
N ALA A 365 -5.00 20.56 -17.39
CA ALA A 365 -5.08 22.00 -17.57
C ALA A 365 -4.49 22.47 -18.91
N ALA A 366 -3.60 21.71 -19.53
CA ALA A 366 -2.92 22.09 -20.76
C ALA A 366 -3.87 22.37 -21.95
N PRO A 367 -4.86 21.50 -22.29
CA PRO A 367 -5.76 21.75 -23.41
C PRO A 367 -6.56 23.06 -23.30
N PRO A 368 -7.26 23.35 -22.18
CA PRO A 368 -7.98 24.62 -22.04
C PRO A 368 -7.05 25.82 -22.01
N LEU A 369 -5.86 25.71 -21.40
CA LEU A 369 -4.89 26.81 -21.36
C LEU A 369 -4.36 27.17 -22.74
N LEU A 370 -4.05 26.17 -23.56
CA LEU A 370 -3.59 26.41 -24.95
C LEU A 370 -4.71 27.00 -25.82
N SER A 371 -5.97 26.57 -25.58
CA SER A 371 -7.13 27.16 -26.26
C SER A 371 -7.30 28.67 -25.95
N ALA A 372 -7.03 29.06 -24.70
CA ALA A 372 -7.12 30.46 -24.27
C ALA A 372 -6.11 31.38 -24.99
N ARG A 373 -4.98 30.88 -25.48
CA ARG A 373 -3.99 31.67 -26.27
C ARG A 373 -4.59 32.19 -27.56
N ARG A 374 -5.58 31.53 -28.15
CA ARG A 374 -6.17 31.83 -29.46
C ARG A 374 -7.38 32.74 -29.39
N PHE A 375 -7.77 33.26 -28.23
CA PHE A 375 -8.87 34.24 -28.14
C PHE A 375 -8.57 35.48 -28.99
N PRO A 376 -9.45 35.85 -29.96
CA PRO A 376 -9.27 37.07 -30.73
C PRO A 376 -9.56 38.30 -29.87
N ALA A 377 -8.77 39.36 -30.03
CA ALA A 377 -8.98 40.65 -29.36
C ALA A 377 -10.37 41.24 -29.68
N MET A 378 -10.88 40.98 -30.90
CA MET A 378 -12.20 41.43 -31.38
C MET A 378 -13.39 40.77 -30.66
N ALA A 379 -13.16 39.80 -29.78
CA ALA A 379 -14.25 39.12 -29.02
C ALA A 379 -15.02 40.08 -28.10
N LEU A 380 -14.46 41.24 -27.73
CA LEU A 380 -15.14 42.28 -26.97
C LEU A 380 -16.24 43.01 -27.78
N LEU A 381 -16.10 43.05 -29.11
CA LEU A 381 -17.00 43.79 -29.98
C LEU A 381 -18.18 42.95 -30.51
N ARG A 382 -18.12 41.63 -30.38
CA ARG A 382 -19.19 40.71 -30.81
C ARG A 382 -19.91 40.10 -29.62
N ALA A 383 -21.14 40.53 -29.37
CA ALA A 383 -22.00 40.10 -28.27
C ALA A 383 -22.43 38.58 -28.33
N ARG A 384 -22.19 37.90 -29.46
CA ARG A 384 -22.46 36.48 -29.63
C ARG A 384 -21.17 35.69 -29.70
N VAL A 385 -20.89 35.01 -28.65
CA VAL A 385 -19.68 34.22 -28.48
C VAL A 385 -19.94 32.79 -28.91
N SER A 386 -19.29 32.36 -29.99
CA SER A 386 -19.20 30.92 -30.31
C SER A 386 -18.40 30.17 -29.21
N PRO A 387 -18.81 28.94 -28.85
CA PRO A 387 -18.07 28.16 -27.84
C PRO A 387 -16.63 27.93 -28.27
N LEU A 388 -15.75 27.80 -27.28
CA LEU A 388 -14.32 27.50 -27.50
C LEU A 388 -14.16 26.29 -28.44
N ARG A 389 -13.75 26.49 -29.66
CA ARG A 389 -13.26 25.39 -30.50
C ARG A 389 -11.90 24.94 -29.96
N GLN A 390 -11.92 23.90 -29.18
CA GLN A 390 -10.71 23.26 -28.65
C GLN A 390 -9.97 22.60 -29.82
N ASN A 391 -8.83 23.18 -30.21
CA ASN A 391 -8.00 22.55 -31.22
C ASN A 391 -7.04 21.56 -30.55
N TRP A 392 -7.41 20.28 -30.59
CA TRP A 392 -6.69 19.18 -29.96
C TRP A 392 -5.25 19.04 -30.46
N ARG A 393 -4.94 19.48 -31.68
CA ARG A 393 -3.60 19.33 -32.28
C ARG A 393 -2.49 20.01 -31.45
N ASP A 394 -2.77 21.19 -30.87
CA ASP A 394 -1.78 21.88 -30.05
C ASP A 394 -1.62 21.26 -28.67
N ALA A 395 -2.64 20.57 -28.20
CA ALA A 395 -2.64 19.91 -26.89
C ALA A 395 -2.00 18.51 -26.92
N VAL A 396 -1.92 17.87 -28.08
CA VAL A 396 -1.40 16.51 -28.22
C VAL A 396 0.02 16.36 -27.65
N LEU A 397 0.90 17.30 -27.94
CA LEU A 397 2.30 17.22 -27.51
C LEU A 397 2.46 17.39 -25.99
N PRO A 398 1.92 18.43 -25.31
CA PRO A 398 2.07 18.56 -23.86
C PRO A 398 1.27 17.49 -23.09
N VAL A 399 0.11 17.07 -23.59
CA VAL A 399 -0.66 15.97 -22.99
C VAL A 399 0.10 14.65 -23.15
N GLY A 400 0.64 14.37 -24.35
CA GLY A 400 1.43 13.17 -24.61
C GLY A 400 2.68 13.09 -23.73
N LEU A 401 3.43 14.17 -23.60
CA LEU A 401 4.59 14.26 -22.70
C LEU A 401 4.19 14.04 -21.24
N GLY A 402 3.06 14.60 -20.82
CA GLY A 402 2.56 14.43 -19.45
C GLY A 402 2.12 12.99 -19.17
N VAL A 403 1.41 12.36 -20.11
CA VAL A 403 1.03 10.95 -20.00
C VAL A 403 2.28 10.05 -19.94
N VAL A 404 3.28 10.30 -20.79
CA VAL A 404 4.56 9.57 -20.73
C VAL A 404 5.24 9.77 -19.38
N ALA A 405 5.27 11.00 -18.85
CA ALA A 405 5.87 11.29 -17.54
C ALA A 405 5.13 10.56 -16.40
N ILE A 406 3.80 10.54 -16.40
CA ILE A 406 2.98 9.81 -15.42
C ILE A 406 3.25 8.30 -15.52
N THR A 407 3.27 7.76 -16.75
CA THR A 407 3.55 6.35 -17.01
C THR A 407 4.96 5.96 -16.55
N ALA A 408 5.96 6.76 -16.88
CA ALA A 408 7.33 6.55 -16.45
C ALA A 408 7.45 6.58 -14.91
N LEU A 409 6.84 7.57 -14.27
CA LEU A 409 6.82 7.67 -12.80
C LEU A 409 6.15 6.44 -12.16
N ALA A 410 5.03 5.98 -12.72
CA ALA A 410 4.32 4.79 -12.22
C ALA A 410 5.19 3.53 -12.35
N LEU A 411 5.81 3.31 -13.50
CA LEU A 411 6.68 2.14 -13.73
C LEU A 411 7.97 2.18 -12.91
N LEU A 412 8.51 3.37 -12.62
CA LEU A 412 9.69 3.52 -11.76
C LEU A 412 9.39 3.34 -10.28
N THR A 413 8.19 3.69 -9.84
CA THR A 413 7.83 3.70 -8.41
C THR A 413 7.17 2.40 -7.94
N THR A 414 6.61 1.60 -8.84
CA THR A 414 5.88 0.37 -8.51
C THR A 414 6.76 -0.87 -8.67
N LYS A 415 6.67 -1.82 -7.73
CA LYS A 415 7.38 -3.10 -7.81
C LYS A 415 6.75 -4.04 -8.84
N ALA A 416 5.43 -4.02 -9.01
CA ALA A 416 4.66 -4.85 -9.93
C ALA A 416 4.53 -4.21 -11.33
N LYS A 417 5.64 -4.06 -12.06
CA LYS A 417 5.72 -3.34 -13.35
C LYS A 417 4.71 -3.82 -14.40
N ILE A 418 4.51 -5.15 -14.51
CA ILE A 418 3.59 -5.74 -15.50
C ILE A 418 2.14 -5.35 -15.19
N VAL A 419 1.71 -5.49 -13.94
CA VAL A 419 0.35 -5.13 -13.51
C VAL A 419 0.09 -3.64 -13.73
N THR A 420 1.05 -2.80 -13.38
CA THR A 420 1.00 -1.34 -13.60
C THR A 420 0.89 -1.00 -15.08
N ALA A 421 1.65 -1.66 -15.95
CA ALA A 421 1.60 -1.43 -17.40
C ALA A 421 0.21 -1.82 -17.97
N TRP A 422 -0.34 -2.97 -17.58
CA TRP A 422 -1.69 -3.38 -17.97
C TRP A 422 -2.78 -2.43 -17.47
N PHE A 423 -2.65 -1.97 -16.23
CA PHE A 423 -3.60 -0.99 -15.65
C PHE A 423 -3.57 0.35 -16.38
N LEU A 424 -2.38 0.90 -16.64
CA LEU A 424 -2.23 2.17 -17.36
C LEU A 424 -2.69 2.05 -18.81
N GLY A 425 -2.35 0.95 -19.49
CA GLY A 425 -2.83 0.65 -20.84
C GLY A 425 -4.35 0.53 -20.88
N GLY A 426 -4.96 -0.20 -19.97
CA GLY A 426 -6.40 -0.34 -19.83
C GLY A 426 -7.10 0.99 -19.53
N SER A 427 -6.53 1.79 -18.63
CA SER A 427 -7.05 3.13 -18.29
C SER A 427 -6.98 4.09 -19.48
N LEU A 428 -5.89 4.08 -20.23
CA LEU A 428 -5.75 4.88 -21.45
C LEU A 428 -6.75 4.44 -22.52
N THR A 429 -6.89 3.14 -22.72
CA THR A 429 -7.88 2.56 -23.67
C THR A 429 -9.30 2.97 -23.28
N LEU A 430 -9.65 2.88 -22.01
CA LEU A 430 -10.97 3.31 -21.51
C LEU A 430 -11.22 4.81 -21.76
N LEU A 431 -10.24 5.67 -21.48
CA LEU A 431 -10.34 7.11 -21.74
C LEU A 431 -10.53 7.40 -23.24
N LEU A 432 -9.81 6.69 -24.11
CA LEU A 432 -9.96 6.82 -25.57
C LEU A 432 -11.34 6.35 -26.04
N LEU A 433 -11.85 5.24 -25.51
CA LEU A 433 -13.19 4.73 -25.81
C LEU A 433 -14.27 5.72 -25.36
N LEU A 434 -14.18 6.26 -24.15
CA LEU A 434 -15.12 7.28 -23.64
C LEU A 434 -15.07 8.56 -24.48
N GLY A 435 -13.88 8.99 -24.85
CA GLY A 435 -13.67 10.13 -25.76
C GLY A 435 -14.28 9.90 -27.14
N GLY A 436 -14.07 8.71 -27.70
CA GLY A 436 -14.64 8.27 -28.97
C GLY A 436 -16.18 8.17 -28.93
N LEU A 437 -16.71 7.61 -27.84
CA LEU A 437 -18.16 7.54 -27.59
C LEU A 437 -18.79 8.94 -27.50
N GLY A 438 -18.16 9.84 -26.76
CA GLY A 438 -18.59 11.25 -26.66
C GLY A 438 -18.54 11.98 -28.01
N TRP A 439 -17.54 11.69 -28.84
CA TRP A 439 -17.47 12.20 -30.20
C TRP A 439 -18.59 11.60 -31.07
N LEU A 440 -18.84 10.30 -31.00
CA LEU A 440 -19.88 9.60 -31.74
C LEU A 440 -21.28 10.13 -31.39
N ILE A 441 -21.57 10.31 -30.09
CA ILE A 441 -22.84 10.87 -29.62
C ILE A 441 -23.05 12.29 -30.18
N ARG A 442 -22.01 13.14 -30.14
CA ARG A 442 -22.10 14.48 -30.72
C ARG A 442 -22.30 14.47 -32.24
N TRP A 443 -21.64 13.55 -32.93
CA TRP A 443 -21.78 13.38 -34.38
C TRP A 443 -23.20 12.88 -34.76
N LEU A 444 -23.75 11.92 -34.02
CA LEU A 444 -25.13 11.45 -34.18
C LEU A 444 -26.14 12.57 -33.87
N ALA A 445 -25.96 13.28 -32.76
CA ALA A 445 -26.83 14.38 -32.39
C ALA A 445 -26.80 15.54 -33.39
N ALA A 446 -25.65 15.81 -34.04
CA ALA A 446 -25.56 16.78 -35.12
C ALA A 446 -26.27 16.39 -36.40
N ARG A 447 -26.51 15.09 -36.63
CA ARG A 447 -27.22 14.55 -37.78
C ARG A 447 -28.73 14.44 -37.59
N LEU A 448 -29.22 14.45 -36.34
CA LEU A 448 -30.64 14.45 -36.06
C LEU A 448 -31.29 15.76 -36.54
N PRO A 449 -32.38 15.68 -37.34
CA PRO A 449 -33.09 16.88 -37.77
C PRO A 449 -33.60 17.61 -36.54
N ARG A 450 -33.37 18.93 -36.49
CA ARG A 450 -33.85 19.77 -35.40
C ARG A 450 -35.39 19.66 -35.39
N PRO A 451 -36.01 19.30 -34.25
CA PRO A 451 -37.47 19.31 -34.14
C PRO A 451 -37.98 20.75 -34.44
N LYS A 452 -38.89 20.85 -35.39
CA LYS A 452 -39.41 22.13 -35.89
C LYS A 452 -40.32 22.87 -34.91
N GLU A 453 -40.52 22.35 -33.69
CA GLU A 453 -41.48 22.91 -32.75
C GLU A 453 -40.89 23.08 -31.35
N ILE A 454 -40.05 24.12 -31.15
CA ILE A 454 -39.91 24.78 -29.87
C ILE A 454 -39.91 26.28 -30.15
N GLY A 455 -41.07 26.84 -30.36
CA GLY A 455 -41.21 28.27 -30.62
C GLY A 455 -42.63 28.68 -30.83
N ARG A 456 -43.53 28.49 -29.86
CA ARG A 456 -44.78 29.26 -29.66
C ARG A 456 -45.42 28.81 -28.36
N ALA A 457 -44.97 29.38 -27.26
CA ALA A 457 -45.76 29.60 -26.09
C ALA A 457 -45.40 31.00 -25.60
N HIS A 458 -45.93 31.97 -26.31
CA HIS A 458 -46.19 33.27 -25.74
C HIS A 458 -47.67 33.28 -25.37
N VAL A 459 -47.96 33.31 -24.08
CA VAL A 459 -48.89 34.28 -23.42
C VAL A 459 -48.41 34.38 -21.98
#